data_8f4b561f4fb737fdaaad2d477dccd1fa
#
_entry.id   8f4b561f4fb737fdaaad2d477dccd1fa
#
_cell.length_a   1.000
_cell.length_b   1.000
_cell.length_c   1.000
_cell.angle_alpha   90.00
_cell.angle_beta   90.00
_cell.angle_gamma   90.00
#
_symmetry.space_group_name_H-M   'P 1'
#
loop_
_entity.id
_entity.type
_entity.pdbx_description
1 polymer ?
#
loop_
_entity_poly.entity_id
_entity_poly.type
_entity_poly.pdbx_seq_one_letter_code
_entity_poly.pdbx_strand_id
1 'polypeptide(L)'
;MVKQKMIDTASKIYLIFALILLYLPILILIISSFNASPRNKAVWGGFSLEGYGKLLHNDVIMQALGTTILLAAGAALVSTILGTMACIGMLGMKKRSRTWLMGLTNIPMLNADIVTGVALMLLFSRFVDLSFWTMLIAHITLIIPYVVLCVQPKVMHLNTSMYEAALDLGASPVYAFWKVVLPELVPGIVAGFMLSFTMSLDDFSVTYFTKAPGIHTMSTMINAEYRKGIQTELYALSTIVFALVLLVLFLMNRKAWRSVGSVRGRKGGRQREKA
;
A
#
# COMPACT_ATOMS: atom_id res chain seq x y z
N MET A 1 -30.61 16.86 26.32
CA MET A 1 -30.00 17.61 25.22
C MET A 1 -28.61 18.19 25.56
N VAL A 2 -28.38 18.81 26.74
CA VAL A 2 -27.08 19.40 27.10
C VAL A 2 -25.98 18.33 27.23
N LYS A 3 -26.24 17.20 27.90
CA LYS A 3 -25.28 16.09 28.10
C LYS A 3 -24.83 15.46 26.77
N GLN A 4 -25.72 15.31 25.80
CA GLN A 4 -25.41 14.78 24.46
C GLN A 4 -24.51 15.76 23.69
N LYS A 5 -24.81 17.06 23.74
CA LYS A 5 -23.97 18.11 23.12
C LYS A 5 -22.58 18.18 23.72
N MET A 6 -22.43 18.02 25.04
CA MET A 6 -21.12 17.96 25.71
C MET A 6 -20.30 16.74 25.28
N ILE A 7 -20.92 15.57 25.17
CA ILE A 7 -20.27 14.32 24.70
C ILE A 7 -19.81 14.50 23.25
N ASP A 8 -20.65 15.06 22.39
CA ASP A 8 -20.34 15.31 20.98
C ASP A 8 -19.17 16.31 20.82
N THR A 9 -19.14 17.34 21.68
CA THR A 9 -18.07 18.34 21.67
C THR A 9 -16.76 17.75 22.20
N ALA A 10 -16.78 16.99 23.29
CA ALA A 10 -15.62 16.30 23.84
C ALA A 10 -15.04 15.27 22.83
N SER A 11 -15.91 14.50 22.17
CA SER A 11 -15.51 13.56 21.12
C SER A 11 -14.83 14.26 19.94
N LYS A 12 -15.33 15.42 19.50
CA LYS A 12 -14.72 16.21 18.43
C LYS A 12 -13.34 16.75 18.83
N ILE A 13 -13.22 17.28 20.05
CA ILE A 13 -11.94 17.78 20.58
C ILE A 13 -10.91 16.65 20.64
N TYR A 14 -11.32 15.49 21.19
CA TYR A 14 -10.45 14.30 21.24
C TYR A 14 -10.01 13.85 19.84
N LEU A 15 -10.92 13.82 18.90
CA LEU A 15 -10.63 13.41 17.52
C LEU A 15 -9.67 14.38 16.81
N ILE A 16 -9.87 15.69 17.00
CA ILE A 16 -8.96 16.72 16.47
C ILE A 16 -7.57 16.60 17.11
N PHE A 17 -7.52 16.42 18.43
CA PHE A 17 -6.26 16.23 19.16
C PHE A 17 -5.52 14.98 18.67
N ALA A 18 -6.21 13.85 18.53
CA ALA A 18 -5.63 12.61 18.01
C ALA A 18 -5.11 12.78 16.57
N LEU A 19 -5.84 13.50 15.71
CA LEU A 19 -5.39 13.80 14.34
C LEU A 19 -4.15 14.69 14.35
N ILE A 20 -4.13 15.76 15.16
CA ILE A 20 -2.94 16.63 15.29
C ILE A 20 -1.74 15.81 15.73
N LEU A 21 -1.88 14.99 16.78
CA LEU A 21 -0.79 14.16 17.29
C LEU A 21 -0.26 13.17 16.25
N LEU A 22 -1.15 12.59 15.45
CA LEU A 22 -0.81 11.64 14.38
C LEU A 22 -0.07 12.32 13.22
N TYR A 23 -0.49 13.50 12.82
CA TYR A 23 0.10 14.20 11.67
C TYR A 23 1.28 15.11 12.05
N LEU A 24 1.45 15.44 13.34
CA LEU A 24 2.53 16.31 13.82
C LEU A 24 3.93 15.85 13.39
N PRO A 25 4.32 14.56 13.52
CA PRO A 25 5.63 14.10 13.07
C PRO A 25 5.85 14.32 11.56
N ILE A 26 4.80 14.14 10.76
CA ILE A 26 4.86 14.33 9.31
C ILE A 26 5.03 15.81 8.98
N LEU A 27 4.29 16.68 9.67
CA LEU A 27 4.43 18.14 9.51
C LEU A 27 5.84 18.61 9.89
N ILE A 28 6.40 18.10 11.00
CA ILE A 28 7.78 18.40 11.40
C ILE A 28 8.76 17.95 10.32
N LEU A 29 8.59 16.77 9.75
CA LEU A 29 9.43 16.24 8.67
C LEU A 29 9.36 17.17 7.44
N ILE A 30 8.15 17.57 7.03
CA ILE A 30 7.95 18.49 5.89
C ILE A 30 8.61 19.84 6.18
N ILE A 31 8.41 20.42 7.36
CA ILE A 31 9.04 21.69 7.74
C ILE A 31 10.56 21.55 7.74
N SER A 32 11.09 20.46 8.31
CA SER A 32 12.53 20.19 8.35
C SER A 32 13.17 20.02 6.98
N SER A 33 12.39 19.62 5.96
CA SER A 33 12.90 19.51 4.59
C SER A 33 13.26 20.87 3.97
N PHE A 34 12.67 21.95 4.48
CA PHE A 34 12.96 23.32 4.06
C PHE A 34 13.98 24.04 4.98
N ASN A 35 14.52 23.36 5.98
CA ASN A 35 15.43 23.95 6.93
C ASN A 35 16.86 24.08 6.36
N ALA A 36 17.39 25.30 6.33
CA ALA A 36 18.74 25.61 5.87
C ALA A 36 19.87 25.07 6.77
N SER A 37 19.57 24.65 8.01
CA SER A 37 20.58 24.15 8.94
C SER A 37 21.07 22.74 8.55
N PRO A 38 22.35 22.57 8.16
CA PRO A 38 22.83 21.27 7.67
C PRO A 38 23.14 20.25 8.77
N ARG A 39 23.41 20.68 9.99
CA ARG A 39 23.89 19.82 11.08
C ARG A 39 22.92 19.70 12.25
N ASN A 40 22.20 20.76 12.59
CA ASN A 40 21.30 20.77 13.73
C ASN A 40 19.85 21.02 13.29
N LYS A 41 19.08 19.93 13.10
CA LYS A 41 17.69 19.99 12.66
C LYS A 41 16.71 20.52 13.69
N ALA A 42 17.13 20.54 14.98
CA ALA A 42 16.34 21.13 16.04
C ALA A 42 16.34 22.66 16.00
N VAL A 43 17.29 23.27 15.28
CA VAL A 43 17.40 24.73 15.14
C VAL A 43 16.96 25.12 13.73
N TRP A 44 16.01 26.05 13.64
CA TRP A 44 15.58 26.62 12.38
C TRP A 44 16.64 27.59 11.85
N GLY A 45 17.32 27.21 10.77
CA GLY A 45 18.38 28.01 10.13
C GLY A 45 17.89 28.91 8.99
N GLY A 46 16.57 29.00 8.80
CA GLY A 46 15.97 29.72 7.67
C GLY A 46 15.37 28.80 6.62
N PHE A 47 14.63 29.40 5.66
CA PHE A 47 14.02 28.66 4.56
C PHE A 47 15.05 28.42 3.44
N SER A 48 15.19 27.18 2.99
CA SER A 48 16.08 26.80 1.89
C SER A 48 15.50 25.65 1.07
N LEU A 49 15.69 25.71 -0.24
CA LEU A 49 15.41 24.64 -1.17
C LEU A 49 16.66 23.84 -1.56
N GLU A 50 17.80 24.12 -0.91
CA GLU A 50 19.09 23.50 -1.23
C GLU A 50 19.05 21.98 -1.08
N GLY A 51 18.29 21.45 -0.09
CA GLY A 51 18.08 20.02 0.10
C GLY A 51 17.44 19.35 -1.12
N TYR A 52 16.50 20.01 -1.77
CA TYR A 52 15.85 19.51 -3.00
C TYR A 52 16.81 19.57 -4.20
N GLY A 53 17.63 20.62 -4.30
CA GLY A 53 18.66 20.73 -5.34
C GLY A 53 19.71 19.63 -5.21
N LYS A 54 20.25 19.41 -4.01
CA LYS A 54 21.22 18.33 -3.72
C LYS A 54 20.63 16.96 -3.97
N LEU A 55 19.35 16.73 -3.60
CA LEU A 55 18.64 15.49 -3.82
C LEU A 55 18.65 15.07 -5.31
N LEU A 56 18.34 16.00 -6.21
CA LEU A 56 18.26 15.74 -7.65
C LEU A 56 19.63 15.42 -8.29
N HIS A 57 20.73 15.84 -7.67
CA HIS A 57 22.10 15.58 -8.13
C HIS A 57 22.77 14.43 -7.36
N ASN A 58 22.09 13.79 -6.45
CA ASN A 58 22.62 12.66 -5.70
C ASN A 58 22.20 11.33 -6.35
N ASP A 59 23.10 10.79 -7.18
CA ASP A 59 22.85 9.56 -7.93
C ASP A 59 22.49 8.36 -7.04
N VAL A 60 23.08 8.27 -5.84
CA VAL A 60 22.82 7.18 -4.90
C VAL A 60 21.39 7.21 -4.38
N ILE A 61 20.89 8.41 -4.05
CA ILE A 61 19.52 8.60 -3.60
C ILE A 61 18.54 8.34 -4.75
N MET A 62 18.84 8.84 -5.95
CA MET A 62 18.00 8.62 -7.12
C MET A 62 17.92 7.16 -7.53
N GLN A 63 19.03 6.42 -7.47
CA GLN A 63 19.06 4.98 -7.69
C GLN A 63 18.25 4.23 -6.61
N ALA A 64 18.39 4.59 -5.33
CA ALA A 64 17.61 3.98 -4.24
C ALA A 64 16.11 4.22 -4.42
N LEU A 65 15.70 5.42 -4.84
CA LEU A 65 14.31 5.76 -5.16
C LEU A 65 13.81 4.91 -6.34
N GLY A 66 14.56 4.86 -7.43
CA GLY A 66 14.22 4.05 -8.61
C GLY A 66 14.09 2.57 -8.27
N THR A 67 15.04 2.02 -7.52
CA THR A 67 14.99 0.62 -7.05
C THR A 67 13.76 0.35 -6.19
N THR A 68 13.43 1.26 -5.27
CA THR A 68 12.25 1.11 -4.40
C THR A 68 10.96 1.09 -5.20
N ILE A 69 10.79 2.05 -6.14
CA ILE A 69 9.57 2.12 -6.96
C ILE A 69 9.46 0.90 -7.88
N LEU A 70 10.56 0.50 -8.52
CA LEU A 70 10.58 -0.66 -9.41
C LEU A 70 10.27 -1.95 -8.66
N LEU A 71 10.86 -2.13 -7.49
CA LEU A 71 10.60 -3.26 -6.61
C LEU A 71 9.13 -3.30 -6.16
N ALA A 72 8.63 -2.18 -5.62
CA ALA A 72 7.27 -2.10 -5.11
C ALA A 72 6.23 -2.30 -6.21
N ALA A 73 6.41 -1.67 -7.37
CA ALA A 73 5.50 -1.82 -8.51
C ALA A 73 5.54 -3.25 -9.08
N GLY A 74 6.73 -3.81 -9.25
CA GLY A 74 6.91 -5.17 -9.76
C GLY A 74 6.33 -6.21 -8.82
N ALA A 75 6.64 -6.12 -7.52
CA ALA A 75 6.12 -7.02 -6.51
C ALA A 75 4.59 -6.92 -6.39
N ALA A 76 4.05 -5.70 -6.32
CA ALA A 76 2.61 -5.48 -6.23
C ALA A 76 1.86 -6.01 -7.47
N LEU A 77 2.39 -5.79 -8.68
CA LEU A 77 1.78 -6.27 -9.91
C LEU A 77 1.73 -7.80 -9.96
N VAL A 78 2.87 -8.47 -9.71
CA VAL A 78 2.94 -9.93 -9.73
C VAL A 78 2.07 -10.53 -8.63
N SER A 79 2.13 -9.99 -7.41
CA SER A 79 1.31 -10.47 -6.29
C SER A 79 -0.17 -10.26 -6.53
N THR A 80 -0.57 -9.17 -7.19
CA THR A 80 -1.97 -8.91 -7.52
C THR A 80 -2.49 -9.93 -8.52
N ILE A 81 -1.71 -10.27 -9.53
CA ILE A 81 -2.06 -11.32 -10.50
C ILE A 81 -2.20 -12.67 -9.79
N LEU A 82 -1.14 -13.09 -9.06
CA LEU A 82 -1.11 -14.38 -8.38
C LEU A 82 -2.19 -14.50 -7.30
N GLY A 83 -2.36 -13.48 -6.47
CA GLY A 83 -3.36 -13.45 -5.41
C GLY A 83 -4.79 -13.46 -5.95
N THR A 84 -5.06 -12.73 -7.05
CA THR A 84 -6.36 -12.75 -7.72
C THR A 84 -6.64 -14.12 -8.32
N MET A 85 -5.68 -14.72 -9.02
CA MET A 85 -5.80 -16.08 -9.57
C MET A 85 -6.04 -17.11 -8.47
N ALA A 86 -5.33 -17.01 -7.34
CA ALA A 86 -5.55 -17.86 -6.19
C ALA A 86 -6.97 -17.72 -5.61
N CYS A 87 -7.49 -16.49 -5.47
CA CYS A 87 -8.84 -16.24 -5.00
C CYS A 87 -9.90 -16.84 -5.92
N ILE A 88 -9.73 -16.70 -7.25
CA ILE A 88 -10.64 -17.30 -8.25
C ILE A 88 -10.55 -18.83 -8.20
N GLY A 89 -9.34 -19.39 -8.14
CA GLY A 89 -9.14 -20.83 -8.04
C GLY A 89 -9.79 -21.44 -6.78
N MET A 90 -9.86 -20.69 -5.71
CA MET A 90 -10.52 -21.12 -4.47
C MET A 90 -12.05 -21.23 -4.58
N LEU A 91 -12.71 -20.64 -5.59
CA LEU A 91 -14.16 -20.79 -5.80
C LEU A 91 -14.58 -22.25 -6.02
N GLY A 92 -13.78 -23.00 -6.81
CA GLY A 92 -14.06 -24.41 -7.10
C GLY A 92 -13.64 -25.38 -6.00
N MET A 93 -13.01 -24.93 -4.92
CA MET A 93 -12.48 -25.78 -3.86
C MET A 93 -13.51 -26.13 -2.80
N LYS A 94 -13.42 -27.36 -2.25
CA LYS A 94 -14.18 -27.76 -1.06
C LYS A 94 -13.84 -26.84 0.12
N LYS A 95 -14.84 -26.52 0.95
CA LYS A 95 -14.70 -25.61 2.11
C LYS A 95 -13.48 -25.90 2.98
N ARG A 96 -13.20 -27.18 3.26
CA ARG A 96 -12.06 -27.60 4.09
C ARG A 96 -10.71 -27.25 3.45
N SER A 97 -10.50 -27.56 2.16
CA SER A 97 -9.27 -27.26 1.44
C SER A 97 -9.06 -25.76 1.31
N ARG A 98 -10.12 -24.99 1.06
CA ARG A 98 -10.09 -23.54 0.98
C ARG A 98 -9.68 -22.92 2.33
N THR A 99 -10.23 -23.40 3.46
CA THR A 99 -9.86 -22.90 4.79
C THR A 99 -8.40 -23.16 5.11
N TRP A 100 -7.88 -24.35 4.77
CA TRP A 100 -6.46 -24.67 4.93
C TRP A 100 -5.56 -23.80 4.07
N LEU A 101 -5.90 -23.60 2.79
CA LEU A 101 -5.12 -22.75 1.89
C LEU A 101 -5.09 -21.31 2.36
N MET A 102 -6.21 -20.77 2.81
CA MET A 102 -6.27 -19.43 3.39
C MET A 102 -5.43 -19.31 4.66
N GLY A 103 -5.46 -20.34 5.53
CA GLY A 103 -4.60 -20.37 6.71
C GLY A 103 -3.13 -20.30 6.35
N LEU A 104 -2.69 -21.11 5.39
CA LEU A 104 -1.31 -21.10 4.90
C LEU A 104 -0.92 -19.76 4.24
N THR A 105 -1.80 -19.19 3.45
CA THR A 105 -1.55 -17.88 2.80
C THR A 105 -1.36 -16.76 3.83
N ASN A 106 -2.03 -16.83 4.98
CA ASN A 106 -1.93 -15.80 6.01
C ASN A 106 -0.71 -15.95 6.94
N ILE A 107 0.05 -17.06 6.87
CA ILE A 107 1.23 -17.27 7.72
C ILE A 107 2.25 -16.13 7.61
N PRO A 108 2.66 -15.65 6.41
CA PRO A 108 3.60 -14.54 6.31
C PRO A 108 3.10 -13.26 6.98
N MET A 109 1.80 -12.99 6.92
CA MET A 109 1.18 -11.81 7.53
C MET A 109 1.15 -11.86 9.07
N LEU A 110 1.10 -13.07 9.65
CA LEU A 110 1.07 -13.28 11.11
C LEU A 110 2.46 -13.30 11.73
N ASN A 111 3.50 -13.56 10.94
CA ASN A 111 4.89 -13.56 11.39
C ASN A 111 5.42 -12.12 11.46
N ALA A 112 6.40 -11.92 12.35
CA ALA A 112 7.18 -10.68 12.32
C ALA A 112 8.01 -10.63 11.01
N ASP A 113 8.01 -9.48 10.33
CA ASP A 113 8.67 -9.27 9.04
C ASP A 113 10.16 -9.63 9.09
N ILE A 114 10.82 -9.36 10.23
CA ILE A 114 12.21 -9.73 10.47
C ILE A 114 12.41 -11.26 10.39
N VAL A 115 11.51 -12.04 10.99
CA VAL A 115 11.58 -13.51 10.97
C VAL A 115 11.41 -14.03 9.55
N THR A 116 10.44 -13.49 8.82
CA THR A 116 10.22 -13.81 7.41
C THR A 116 11.43 -13.43 6.56
N GLY A 117 11.99 -12.24 6.76
CA GLY A 117 13.19 -11.79 6.04
C GLY A 117 14.42 -12.68 6.28
N VAL A 118 14.69 -13.04 7.54
CA VAL A 118 15.81 -13.95 7.88
C VAL A 118 15.58 -15.35 7.31
N ALA A 119 14.36 -15.88 7.40
CA ALA A 119 14.04 -17.20 6.84
C ALA A 119 14.25 -17.25 5.33
N LEU A 120 13.80 -16.21 4.61
CA LEU A 120 13.98 -16.09 3.16
C LEU A 120 15.46 -15.88 2.80
N MET A 121 16.20 -15.09 3.56
CA MET A 121 17.66 -14.93 3.38
C MET A 121 18.36 -16.29 3.47
N LEU A 122 18.09 -17.06 4.53
CA LEU A 122 18.70 -18.38 4.73
C LEU A 122 18.30 -19.37 3.62
N LEU A 123 17.04 -19.30 3.16
CA LEU A 123 16.58 -20.12 2.05
C LEU A 123 17.32 -19.75 0.76
N PHE A 124 17.36 -18.46 0.40
CA PHE A 124 18.00 -18.03 -0.85
C PHE A 124 19.49 -18.29 -0.84
N SER A 125 20.21 -17.97 0.25
CA SER A 125 21.66 -18.16 0.35
C SER A 125 22.10 -19.63 0.18
N ARG A 126 21.16 -20.59 0.31
CA ARG A 126 21.43 -22.00 0.07
C ARG A 126 21.45 -22.38 -1.40
N PHE A 127 20.71 -21.65 -2.26
CA PHE A 127 20.48 -22.04 -3.65
C PHE A 127 20.96 -21.01 -4.67
N VAL A 128 20.94 -19.72 -4.30
CA VAL A 128 21.25 -18.60 -5.21
C VAL A 128 21.91 -17.45 -4.46
N ASP A 129 22.71 -16.66 -5.17
CA ASP A 129 23.23 -15.41 -4.64
C ASP A 129 22.13 -14.37 -4.47
N LEU A 130 22.26 -13.56 -3.40
CA LEU A 130 21.31 -12.46 -3.17
C LEU A 130 21.39 -11.43 -4.31
N SER A 131 20.25 -11.04 -4.83
CA SER A 131 20.12 -10.18 -5.99
C SER A 131 18.84 -9.34 -5.92
N PHE A 132 18.58 -8.50 -6.92
CA PHE A 132 17.29 -7.84 -7.08
C PHE A 132 16.14 -8.85 -7.20
N TRP A 133 16.36 -9.99 -7.84
CA TRP A 133 15.32 -11.01 -8.03
C TRP A 133 14.96 -11.73 -6.74
N THR A 134 15.93 -12.02 -5.88
CA THR A 134 15.65 -12.62 -4.56
C THR A 134 14.83 -11.66 -3.70
N MET A 135 15.17 -10.37 -3.74
CA MET A 135 14.44 -9.33 -3.07
C MET A 135 12.99 -9.21 -3.64
N LEU A 136 12.82 -9.26 -4.96
CA LEU A 136 11.51 -9.23 -5.61
C LEU A 136 10.64 -10.42 -5.18
N ILE A 137 11.19 -11.64 -5.20
CA ILE A 137 10.48 -12.85 -4.79
C ILE A 137 10.10 -12.78 -3.30
N ALA A 138 10.98 -12.26 -2.46
CA ALA A 138 10.72 -12.07 -1.04
C ALA A 138 9.52 -11.12 -0.81
N HIS A 139 9.51 -9.99 -1.52
CA HIS A 139 8.40 -9.04 -1.46
C HIS A 139 7.09 -9.64 -1.96
N ILE A 140 7.12 -10.36 -3.09
CA ILE A 140 5.94 -11.09 -3.60
C ILE A 140 5.38 -12.02 -2.52
N THR A 141 6.25 -12.81 -1.89
CA THR A 141 5.84 -13.75 -0.83
C THR A 141 5.19 -13.05 0.35
N LEU A 142 5.77 -11.92 0.79
CA LEU A 142 5.25 -11.13 1.90
C LEU A 142 3.88 -10.53 1.60
N ILE A 143 3.66 -10.01 0.38
CA ILE A 143 2.50 -9.16 0.08
C ILE A 143 1.31 -9.90 -0.55
N ILE A 144 1.47 -11.14 -1.04
CA ILE A 144 0.35 -11.95 -1.56
C ILE A 144 -0.83 -12.03 -0.59
N PRO A 145 -0.66 -12.26 0.73
CA PRO A 145 -1.78 -12.32 1.68
C PRO A 145 -2.64 -11.07 1.68
N TYR A 146 -2.04 -9.90 1.52
CA TYR A 146 -2.77 -8.61 1.51
C TYR A 146 -3.65 -8.48 0.27
N VAL A 147 -3.18 -8.97 -0.89
CA VAL A 147 -4.02 -9.05 -2.10
C VAL A 147 -5.21 -9.97 -1.87
N VAL A 148 -4.93 -11.18 -1.34
CA VAL A 148 -5.98 -12.16 -1.05
C VAL A 148 -7.02 -11.57 -0.09
N LEU A 149 -6.59 -10.85 0.95
CA LEU A 149 -7.47 -10.18 1.91
C LEU A 149 -8.42 -9.16 1.24
N CYS A 150 -7.96 -8.45 0.22
CA CYS A 150 -8.76 -7.46 -0.50
C CYS A 150 -9.68 -8.08 -1.57
N VAL A 151 -9.20 -9.10 -2.27
CA VAL A 151 -9.93 -9.72 -3.41
C VAL A 151 -10.93 -10.77 -2.92
N GLN A 152 -10.59 -11.57 -1.92
CA GLN A 152 -11.40 -12.66 -1.40
C GLN A 152 -12.84 -12.27 -1.04
N PRO A 153 -13.13 -11.17 -0.32
CA PRO A 153 -14.50 -10.77 -0.04
C PRO A 153 -15.30 -10.50 -1.31
N LYS A 154 -14.68 -9.93 -2.34
CA LYS A 154 -15.34 -9.69 -3.64
C LYS A 154 -15.68 -10.97 -4.35
N VAL A 155 -14.75 -11.93 -4.33
CA VAL A 155 -14.96 -13.27 -4.90
C VAL A 155 -16.09 -14.02 -4.17
N MET A 156 -16.19 -13.88 -2.85
CA MET A 156 -17.25 -14.54 -2.06
C MET A 156 -18.64 -13.94 -2.28
N HIS A 157 -18.72 -12.69 -2.69
CA HIS A 157 -19.97 -11.98 -2.96
C HIS A 157 -20.33 -11.91 -4.45
N LEU A 158 -19.58 -12.64 -5.31
CA LEU A 158 -19.91 -12.73 -6.73
C LEU A 158 -21.29 -13.34 -6.94
N ASN A 159 -22.09 -12.68 -7.78
CA ASN A 159 -23.37 -13.23 -8.22
C ASN A 159 -23.16 -14.21 -9.38
N THR A 160 -23.08 -15.50 -9.05
CA THR A 160 -22.90 -16.58 -10.03
C THR A 160 -24.03 -16.64 -11.07
N SER A 161 -25.25 -16.22 -10.71
CA SER A 161 -26.39 -16.22 -11.62
C SER A 161 -26.17 -15.32 -12.86
N MET A 162 -25.42 -14.22 -12.72
CA MET A 162 -25.08 -13.38 -13.88
C MET A 162 -24.10 -14.06 -14.83
N TYR A 163 -23.16 -14.83 -14.27
CA TYR A 163 -22.23 -15.62 -15.07
C TYR A 163 -22.94 -16.77 -15.78
N GLU A 164 -23.82 -17.49 -15.09
CA GLU A 164 -24.64 -18.58 -15.65
C GLU A 164 -25.58 -18.06 -16.75
N ALA A 165 -26.27 -16.93 -16.53
CA ALA A 165 -27.11 -16.31 -17.54
C ALA A 165 -26.33 -15.91 -18.80
N ALA A 166 -25.09 -15.46 -18.66
CA ALA A 166 -24.25 -15.15 -19.82
C ALA A 166 -23.91 -16.40 -20.62
N LEU A 167 -23.66 -17.54 -19.95
CA LEU A 167 -23.42 -18.82 -20.61
C LEU A 167 -24.69 -19.33 -21.33
N ASP A 168 -25.86 -19.20 -20.70
CA ASP A 168 -27.16 -19.60 -21.28
C ASP A 168 -27.49 -18.81 -22.54
N LEU A 169 -27.02 -17.54 -22.61
CA LEU A 169 -27.13 -16.70 -23.82
C LEU A 169 -26.07 -17.02 -24.89
N GLY A 170 -25.28 -18.10 -24.71
CA GLY A 170 -24.29 -18.57 -25.68
C GLY A 170 -22.92 -17.91 -25.57
N ALA A 171 -22.64 -17.16 -24.52
CA ALA A 171 -21.30 -16.62 -24.30
C ALA A 171 -20.30 -17.71 -23.94
N SER A 172 -19.09 -17.65 -24.50
CA SER A 172 -18.02 -18.56 -24.05
C SER A 172 -17.62 -18.29 -22.61
N PRO A 173 -17.14 -19.30 -21.84
CA PRO A 173 -16.71 -19.13 -20.45
C PRO A 173 -15.67 -18.02 -20.27
N VAL A 174 -14.73 -17.91 -21.20
CA VAL A 174 -13.70 -16.87 -21.19
C VAL A 174 -14.30 -15.48 -21.38
N TYR A 175 -15.23 -15.33 -22.31
CA TYR A 175 -15.92 -14.06 -22.55
C TYR A 175 -16.77 -13.65 -21.34
N ALA A 176 -17.54 -14.57 -20.77
CA ALA A 176 -18.34 -14.34 -19.57
C ALA A 176 -17.45 -13.94 -18.37
N PHE A 177 -16.30 -14.60 -18.20
CA PHE A 177 -15.33 -14.21 -17.16
C PHE A 177 -14.86 -12.76 -17.32
N TRP A 178 -14.38 -12.37 -18.51
CA TRP A 178 -13.83 -11.03 -18.76
C TRP A 178 -14.89 -9.92 -18.71
N LYS A 179 -16.13 -10.21 -19.11
CA LYS A 179 -17.19 -9.19 -19.21
C LYS A 179 -18.10 -9.10 -18.00
N VAL A 180 -18.24 -10.21 -17.25
CA VAL A 180 -19.15 -10.27 -16.09
C VAL A 180 -18.35 -10.35 -14.78
N VAL A 181 -17.47 -11.36 -14.64
CA VAL A 181 -16.80 -11.65 -13.38
C VAL A 181 -15.71 -10.62 -13.07
N LEU A 182 -14.80 -10.39 -14.01
CA LEU A 182 -13.65 -9.52 -13.77
C LEU A 182 -14.03 -8.10 -13.40
N PRO A 183 -15.02 -7.42 -14.04
CA PRO A 183 -15.43 -6.06 -13.64
C PRO A 183 -15.94 -5.97 -12.21
N GLU A 184 -16.60 -7.00 -11.68
CA GLU A 184 -17.02 -7.05 -10.28
C GLU A 184 -15.83 -7.18 -9.30
N LEU A 185 -14.76 -7.84 -9.73
CA LEU A 185 -13.54 -8.02 -8.95
C LEU A 185 -12.60 -6.81 -8.98
N VAL A 186 -12.66 -5.97 -10.02
CA VAL A 186 -11.75 -4.82 -10.22
C VAL A 186 -11.62 -3.94 -8.97
N PRO A 187 -12.66 -3.57 -8.22
CA PRO A 187 -12.50 -2.75 -7.02
C PRO A 187 -11.65 -3.44 -5.94
N GLY A 188 -11.78 -4.77 -5.79
CA GLY A 188 -10.96 -5.56 -4.86
C GLY A 188 -9.52 -5.71 -5.35
N ILE A 189 -9.34 -5.94 -6.66
CA ILE A 189 -8.02 -6.06 -7.30
C ILE A 189 -7.24 -4.76 -7.16
N VAL A 190 -7.86 -3.62 -7.42
CA VAL A 190 -7.25 -2.30 -7.30
C VAL A 190 -6.89 -2.01 -5.83
N ALA A 191 -7.78 -2.31 -4.88
CA ALA A 191 -7.49 -2.16 -3.46
C ALA A 191 -6.33 -3.06 -3.03
N GLY A 192 -6.30 -4.31 -3.48
CA GLY A 192 -5.21 -5.26 -3.23
C GLY A 192 -3.87 -4.78 -3.80
N PHE A 193 -3.86 -4.29 -5.04
CA PHE A 193 -2.67 -3.71 -5.65
C PHE A 193 -2.13 -2.52 -4.85
N MET A 194 -3.01 -1.59 -4.44
CA MET A 194 -2.60 -0.41 -3.69
C MET A 194 -2.03 -0.76 -2.31
N LEU A 195 -2.70 -1.66 -1.60
CA LEU A 195 -2.23 -2.11 -0.29
C LEU A 195 -0.87 -2.80 -0.43
N SER A 196 -0.72 -3.70 -1.40
CA SER A 196 0.52 -4.41 -1.69
C SER A 196 1.65 -3.46 -2.10
N PHE A 197 1.36 -2.47 -2.95
CA PHE A 197 2.32 -1.46 -3.36
C PHE A 197 2.83 -0.64 -2.16
N THR A 198 1.91 -0.19 -1.30
CA THR A 198 2.27 0.57 -0.10
C THR A 198 3.10 -0.27 0.87
N MET A 199 2.70 -1.53 1.13
CA MET A 199 3.42 -2.45 2.02
C MET A 199 4.83 -2.78 1.50
N SER A 200 5.00 -2.90 0.19
CA SER A 200 6.33 -3.16 -0.41
C SER A 200 7.20 -1.90 -0.46
N LEU A 201 6.60 -0.71 -0.52
CA LEU A 201 7.31 0.55 -0.67
C LEU A 201 8.06 0.95 0.61
N ASP A 202 7.48 0.71 1.77
CA ASP A 202 8.06 1.08 3.07
C ASP A 202 8.74 -0.10 3.79
N ASP A 203 8.74 -1.31 3.20
CA ASP A 203 9.39 -2.45 3.82
C ASP A 203 10.90 -2.23 3.98
N PHE A 204 11.33 -2.35 5.22
CA PHE A 204 12.74 -2.34 5.59
C PHE A 204 13.25 -3.75 5.89
N SER A 205 12.47 -4.51 6.62
CA SER A 205 12.92 -5.75 7.25
C SER A 205 13.26 -6.82 6.23
N VAL A 206 12.34 -7.15 5.36
CA VAL A 206 12.54 -8.19 4.33
C VAL A 206 13.59 -7.72 3.31
N THR A 207 13.52 -6.45 2.89
CA THR A 207 14.52 -5.86 1.99
C THR A 207 15.93 -5.98 2.56
N TYR A 208 16.13 -5.62 3.84
CA TYR A 208 17.44 -5.61 4.47
C TYR A 208 18.13 -6.97 4.41
N PHE A 209 17.40 -8.04 4.65
CA PHE A 209 17.94 -9.41 4.68
C PHE A 209 18.04 -10.05 3.29
N THR A 210 17.25 -9.64 2.31
CA THR A 210 17.19 -10.32 0.99
C THR A 210 17.87 -9.56 -0.14
N LYS A 211 18.35 -8.33 0.10
CA LYS A 211 19.06 -7.52 -0.89
C LYS A 211 20.50 -7.99 -1.11
N ALA A 212 20.99 -7.80 -2.32
CA ALA A 212 22.43 -7.94 -2.60
C ALA A 212 23.24 -6.78 -2.01
N PRO A 213 24.55 -7.01 -1.75
CA PRO A 213 25.49 -5.93 -1.46
C PRO A 213 25.46 -4.87 -2.57
N GLY A 214 25.44 -3.58 -2.19
CA GLY A 214 25.41 -2.48 -3.14
C GLY A 214 24.01 -2.08 -3.64
N ILE A 215 22.96 -2.90 -3.45
CA ILE A 215 21.58 -2.50 -3.72
C ILE A 215 21.02 -1.75 -2.51
N HIS A 216 20.50 -0.56 -2.76
CA HIS A 216 19.87 0.27 -1.75
C HIS A 216 18.43 0.57 -2.13
N THR A 217 17.53 0.45 -1.15
CA THR A 217 16.17 1.00 -1.21
C THR A 217 16.09 2.20 -0.29
N MET A 218 15.03 2.99 -0.43
CA MET A 218 14.83 4.17 0.45
C MET A 218 14.79 3.79 1.92
N SER A 219 14.04 2.77 2.28
CA SER A 219 13.90 2.30 3.68
C SER A 219 15.24 1.87 4.27
N THR A 220 16.05 1.11 3.51
CA THR A 220 17.39 0.69 3.96
C THR A 220 18.38 1.84 4.03
N MET A 221 18.27 2.82 3.13
CA MET A 221 19.12 4.00 3.11
C MET A 221 18.80 4.94 4.27
N ILE A 222 17.53 5.25 4.51
CA ILE A 222 17.10 6.08 5.65
C ILE A 222 17.56 5.45 6.97
N ASN A 223 17.44 4.13 7.12
CA ASN A 223 17.89 3.44 8.32
C ASN A 223 19.42 3.51 8.51
N ALA A 224 20.20 3.39 7.41
CA ALA A 224 21.66 3.52 7.47
C ALA A 224 22.10 4.93 7.86
N GLU A 225 21.45 5.95 7.33
CA GLU A 225 21.77 7.36 7.61
C GLU A 225 21.24 7.83 8.98
N TYR A 226 20.18 7.19 9.51
CA TYR A 226 19.65 7.52 10.84
C TYR A 226 20.71 7.49 11.94
N ARG A 227 21.64 6.53 11.88
CA ARG A 227 22.74 6.36 12.83
C ARG A 227 23.84 7.41 12.69
N LYS A 228 23.98 8.06 11.52
CA LYS A 228 24.99 9.06 11.21
C LYS A 228 24.47 10.50 11.36
N GLY A 229 23.18 10.66 11.54
CA GLY A 229 22.47 11.95 11.51
C GLY A 229 21.89 12.21 10.12
N ILE A 230 20.55 12.26 10.05
CA ILE A 230 19.80 12.35 8.79
C ILE A 230 20.15 13.67 8.06
N GLN A 231 20.58 13.54 6.82
CA GLN A 231 20.89 14.67 5.94
C GLN A 231 19.60 15.37 5.47
N THR A 232 19.68 16.66 5.13
CA THR A 232 18.53 17.47 4.67
C THR A 232 17.89 16.89 3.40
N GLU A 233 18.70 16.28 2.55
CA GLU A 233 18.26 15.59 1.32
C GLU A 233 17.25 14.46 1.60
N LEU A 234 17.43 13.72 2.68
CA LEU A 234 16.50 12.63 3.04
C LEU A 234 15.16 13.15 3.59
N TYR A 235 15.15 14.31 4.25
CA TYR A 235 13.89 14.98 4.61
C TYR A 235 13.15 15.45 3.35
N ALA A 236 13.87 16.03 2.39
CA ALA A 236 13.30 16.44 1.10
C ALA A 236 12.74 15.23 0.33
N LEU A 237 13.50 14.13 0.27
CA LEU A 237 13.09 12.88 -0.36
C LEU A 237 11.82 12.32 0.29
N SER A 238 11.81 12.20 1.62
CA SER A 238 10.63 11.70 2.36
C SER A 238 9.40 12.56 2.11
N THR A 239 9.56 13.88 2.02
CA THR A 239 8.48 14.82 1.70
C THR A 239 7.93 14.59 0.29
N ILE A 240 8.80 14.40 -0.71
CA ILE A 240 8.39 14.12 -2.10
C ILE A 240 7.64 12.79 -2.18
N VAL A 241 8.16 11.75 -1.54
CA VAL A 241 7.50 10.43 -1.56
C VAL A 241 6.16 10.48 -0.85
N PHE A 242 6.08 11.15 0.30
CA PHE A 242 4.80 11.34 0.99
C PHE A 242 3.79 12.09 0.11
N ALA A 243 4.21 13.18 -0.54
CA ALA A 243 3.37 13.93 -1.46
C ALA A 243 2.93 13.09 -2.67
N LEU A 244 3.81 12.25 -3.22
CA LEU A 244 3.53 11.35 -4.32
C LEU A 244 2.49 10.27 -3.91
N VAL A 245 2.68 9.64 -2.75
CA VAL A 245 1.73 8.65 -2.23
C VAL A 245 0.36 9.29 -2.00
N LEU A 246 0.31 10.48 -1.39
CA LEU A 246 -0.95 11.22 -1.22
C LEU A 246 -1.60 11.54 -2.56
N LEU A 247 -0.84 11.96 -3.55
CA LEU A 247 -1.34 12.26 -4.89
C LEU A 247 -1.95 11.02 -5.53
N VAL A 248 -1.27 9.88 -5.47
CA VAL A 248 -1.76 8.60 -6.00
C VAL A 248 -3.05 8.20 -5.31
N LEU A 249 -3.08 8.24 -3.97
CA LEU A 249 -4.28 7.93 -3.19
C LEU A 249 -5.44 8.88 -3.53
N PHE A 250 -5.17 10.18 -3.68
CA PHE A 250 -6.17 11.16 -4.06
C PHE A 250 -6.74 10.90 -5.45
N LEU A 251 -5.89 10.65 -6.44
CA LEU A 251 -6.30 10.36 -7.81
C LEU A 251 -7.18 9.12 -7.90
N MET A 252 -6.83 8.07 -7.17
CA MET A 252 -7.60 6.83 -7.13
C MET A 252 -8.93 6.98 -6.40
N ASN A 253 -8.94 7.71 -5.28
CA ASN A 253 -10.16 7.91 -4.49
C ASN A 253 -11.12 8.93 -5.13
N ARG A 254 -10.65 9.71 -6.08
CA ARG A 254 -11.46 10.75 -6.77
C ARG A 254 -12.72 10.19 -7.44
N LYS A 255 -12.67 8.96 -7.95
CA LYS A 255 -13.84 8.26 -8.53
C LYS A 255 -14.83 7.83 -7.44
N ALA A 256 -14.36 7.35 -6.31
CA ALA A 256 -15.19 6.93 -5.18
C ALA A 256 -15.93 8.13 -4.54
N TRP A 257 -15.29 9.29 -4.43
CA TRP A 257 -15.90 10.51 -3.90
C TRP A 257 -17.04 11.03 -4.80
N ARG A 258 -16.92 10.90 -6.12
CA ARG A 258 -17.98 11.27 -7.06
C ARG A 258 -19.22 10.39 -6.92
N SER A 259 -19.08 9.11 -6.62
CA SER A 259 -20.21 8.19 -6.41
C SER A 259 -20.96 8.45 -5.09
N VAL A 260 -20.26 8.82 -4.03
CA VAL A 260 -20.88 9.17 -2.72
C VAL A 260 -21.69 10.48 -2.81
N GLY A 261 -21.21 11.46 -3.58
CA GLY A 261 -21.94 12.73 -3.82
C GLY A 261 -23.27 12.53 -4.55
N SER A 262 -23.34 11.60 -5.51
CA SER A 262 -24.56 11.33 -6.27
C SER A 262 -25.65 10.62 -5.46
N VAL A 263 -25.28 9.80 -4.47
CA VAL A 263 -26.25 9.10 -3.59
C VAL A 263 -26.87 10.05 -2.57
N ARG A 264 -26.13 11.05 -2.09
CA ARG A 264 -26.67 12.09 -1.18
C ARG A 264 -27.67 13.01 -1.88
N GLY A 265 -27.44 13.37 -3.15
CA GLY A 265 -28.35 14.19 -3.94
C GLY A 265 -29.72 13.52 -4.20
N ARG A 266 -29.73 12.19 -4.40
CA ARG A 266 -30.98 11.42 -4.63
C ARG A 266 -31.86 11.24 -3.39
N LYS A 267 -31.26 11.19 -2.17
CA LYS A 267 -32.04 11.09 -0.92
C LYS A 267 -32.66 12.43 -0.50
N GLY A 268 -32.04 13.56 -0.79
CA GLY A 268 -32.59 14.90 -0.50
C GLY A 268 -33.78 15.30 -1.39
N GLY A 269 -33.83 14.82 -2.64
CA GLY A 269 -34.94 15.07 -3.57
C GLY A 269 -36.24 14.35 -3.20
N ARG A 270 -36.13 13.09 -2.71
CA ARG A 270 -37.32 12.29 -2.33
C ARG A 270 -38.01 12.71 -1.03
N GLN A 271 -37.34 13.46 -0.16
CA GLN A 271 -37.97 14.02 1.05
C GLN A 271 -38.69 15.33 0.81
N ARG A 272 -38.37 16.09 -0.25
CA ARG A 272 -39.07 17.32 -0.62
C ARG A 272 -40.33 17.07 -1.44
N GLU A 273 -40.52 15.90 -2.02
CA GLU A 273 -41.69 15.52 -2.81
C GLU A 273 -42.82 14.88 -1.96
N LYS A 274 -42.55 14.64 -0.66
CA LYS A 274 -43.52 14.06 0.30
C LYS A 274 -43.93 15.04 1.42
N ALA A 275 -43.54 16.28 1.36
CA ALA A 275 -44.00 17.38 2.21
C ALA A 275 -44.83 18.40 1.38
#